data_4e0613aae70b8dd43c96bbcab588dbfc
#
_entry.id   4e0613aae70b8dd43c96bbcab588dbfc
#
_cell.length_a   1.000
_cell.length_b   1.000
_cell.length_c   1.000
_cell.angle_alpha   90.00
_cell.angle_beta   90.00
_cell.angle_gamma   90.00
#
_symmetry.space_group_name_H-M   'P 1'
#
loop_
_entity.id
_entity.type
_entity.pdbx_description
1 polymer ?
#
loop_
_entity_poly.entity_id
_entity_poly.type
_entity_poly.pdbx_seq_one_letter_code
_entity_poly.pdbx_strand_id
1 'polypeptide(L)'
;LRTIDRLHAGDIVTVTLPVETETVEPMDINIDVIYEDADLLAVNKSPFLAMHPTHNHQGDTLANAVAGHLQSEGKSAVFRCVGRLDKGTSGVVVCALNRYAAARLSGNINKRYVAVVRGRFEGSGTINEPIYRPDPMKTLRACGDMPGSESAVTHWESLYSSDEYSLLSLTLETGRTHQIRVHFASMGAPLAGDTMYGAPENEIGPHLLHCAECGVIHPASGEGLR
;
A
#
# COMPACT_ATOMS: atom_id res chain seq x y z
N LEU A 1 25.23 28.49 -0.75
CA LEU A 1 26.27 27.76 -1.51
C LEU A 1 25.84 27.59 -2.96
N ARG A 2 26.75 27.86 -3.90
CA ARG A 2 26.58 27.59 -5.33
C ARG A 2 27.46 26.39 -5.68
N THR A 3 27.19 25.72 -6.78
CA THR A 3 27.95 24.54 -7.24
C THR A 3 29.44 24.79 -7.49
N ILE A 4 29.83 26.07 -7.59
CA ILE A 4 31.22 26.49 -7.79
C ILE A 4 31.94 26.84 -6.47
N ASP A 5 31.21 26.92 -5.35
CA ASP A 5 31.81 27.25 -4.06
C ASP A 5 32.64 26.06 -3.55
N ARG A 6 33.89 26.32 -3.16
CA ARG A 6 34.78 25.30 -2.59
C ARG A 6 34.73 25.38 -1.07
N LEU A 7 34.58 24.20 -0.46
CA LEU A 7 34.63 24.05 1.00
C LEU A 7 36.06 23.68 1.43
N HIS A 8 36.47 24.17 2.58
CA HIS A 8 37.74 23.87 3.22
C HIS A 8 37.50 23.11 4.51
N ALA A 9 38.52 22.43 4.99
CA ALA A 9 38.44 21.75 6.29
C ALA A 9 38.19 22.75 7.40
N GLY A 10 37.12 22.54 8.17
CA GLY A 10 36.66 23.44 9.24
C GLY A 10 35.49 24.36 8.86
N ASP A 11 35.10 24.40 7.59
CA ASP A 11 33.91 25.16 7.18
C ASP A 11 32.64 24.51 7.75
N ILE A 12 31.75 25.37 8.25
CA ILE A 12 30.42 24.96 8.72
C ILE A 12 29.39 25.27 7.63
N VAL A 13 28.70 24.25 7.16
CA VAL A 13 27.59 24.41 6.21
C VAL A 13 26.27 24.28 6.95
N THR A 14 25.48 25.35 6.97
CA THR A 14 24.12 25.32 7.52
C THR A 14 23.12 25.17 6.36
N VAL A 15 22.29 24.14 6.42
CA VAL A 15 21.21 23.91 5.46
C VAL A 15 19.88 24.15 6.20
N THR A 16 19.13 25.14 5.75
CA THR A 16 17.77 25.36 6.25
C THR A 16 16.80 24.70 5.29
N LEU A 17 16.12 23.66 5.75
CA LEU A 17 15.05 23.05 5.00
C LEU A 17 13.75 23.86 5.16
N PRO A 18 12.93 24.00 4.11
CA PRO A 18 11.63 24.64 4.25
C PRO A 18 10.76 23.86 5.24
N VAL A 19 10.04 24.59 6.08
CA VAL A 19 9.03 23.98 6.97
C VAL A 19 7.95 23.37 6.10
N GLU A 20 7.68 22.10 6.33
CA GLU A 20 6.59 21.41 5.68
C GLU A 20 5.32 21.59 6.50
N THR A 21 4.25 21.97 5.83
CA THR A 21 2.92 22.04 6.44
C THR A 21 2.09 20.85 5.98
N GLU A 22 1.46 20.18 6.93
CA GLU A 22 0.46 19.15 6.61
C GLU A 22 -0.71 19.80 5.86
N THR A 23 -1.13 19.16 4.80
CA THR A 23 -2.25 19.60 3.97
C THR A 23 -3.54 18.84 4.25
N VAL A 24 -3.47 17.80 5.07
CA VAL A 24 -4.59 16.94 5.45
C VAL A 24 -5.04 17.32 6.84
N GLU A 25 -6.34 17.53 7.01
CA GLU A 25 -6.94 17.85 8.32
C GLU A 25 -6.70 16.72 9.32
N PRO A 26 -6.07 16.98 10.48
CA PRO A 26 -5.90 15.98 11.53
C PRO A 26 -7.26 15.55 12.11
N MET A 27 -7.47 14.22 12.23
CA MET A 27 -8.70 13.66 12.78
C MET A 27 -8.37 12.65 13.87
N ASP A 28 -9.17 12.65 14.93
CA ASP A 28 -9.06 11.68 16.01
C ASP A 28 -9.68 10.33 15.59
N ILE A 29 -8.90 9.60 14.79
CA ILE A 29 -9.22 8.25 14.32
C ILE A 29 -8.16 7.32 14.89
N ASN A 30 -8.60 6.31 15.63
CA ASN A 30 -7.68 5.33 16.20
C ASN A 30 -6.99 4.53 15.09
N ILE A 31 -5.66 4.44 15.18
CA ILE A 31 -4.82 3.62 14.30
C ILE A 31 -4.04 2.59 15.13
N ASP A 32 -3.85 1.44 14.55
CA ASP A 32 -3.02 0.37 15.11
C ASP A 32 -1.57 0.57 14.66
N VAL A 33 -0.76 1.21 15.51
CA VAL A 33 0.66 1.50 15.25
C VAL A 33 1.49 0.26 15.54
N ILE A 34 2.19 -0.25 14.53
CA ILE A 34 3.08 -1.42 14.61
C ILE A 34 4.51 -1.00 14.95
N TYR A 35 4.94 0.12 14.37
CA TYR A 35 6.31 0.65 14.52
C TYR A 35 6.30 2.16 14.31
N GLU A 36 7.09 2.87 15.08
CA GLU A 36 7.30 4.30 14.92
C GLU A 36 8.68 4.72 15.39
N ASP A 37 9.34 5.59 14.62
CA ASP A 37 10.56 6.29 15.00
C ASP A 37 10.61 7.71 14.39
N ALA A 38 11.79 8.30 14.24
CA ALA A 38 11.95 9.66 13.67
C ALA A 38 11.73 9.70 12.14
N ASP A 39 11.84 8.57 11.45
CA ASP A 39 11.83 8.49 9.99
C ASP A 39 10.60 7.75 9.44
N LEU A 40 10.10 6.78 10.19
CA LEU A 40 9.08 5.83 9.75
C LEU A 40 7.92 5.70 10.74
N LEU A 41 6.74 5.51 10.20
CA LEU A 41 5.55 5.03 10.90
C LEU A 41 4.97 3.85 10.12
N ALA A 42 4.83 2.69 10.75
CA ALA A 42 4.10 1.55 10.19
C ALA A 42 2.81 1.32 10.98
N VAL A 43 1.71 1.15 10.25
CA VAL A 43 0.38 0.94 10.83
C VAL A 43 -0.31 -0.27 10.21
N ASN A 44 -1.14 -0.96 10.98
CA ASN A 44 -2.05 -1.97 10.49
C ASN A 44 -3.35 -1.30 10.06
N LYS A 45 -3.50 -1.06 8.75
CA LYS A 45 -4.65 -0.36 8.20
C LYS A 45 -5.92 -1.23 8.27
N SER A 46 -7.00 -0.67 8.81
CA SER A 46 -8.33 -1.26 8.72
C SER A 46 -8.83 -1.34 7.26
N PRO A 47 -9.61 -2.38 6.89
CA PRO A 47 -10.18 -2.52 5.54
C PRO A 47 -11.25 -1.48 5.20
N PHE A 48 -11.70 -0.69 6.17
CA PHE A 48 -12.72 0.35 5.96
C PHE A 48 -12.13 1.75 5.72
N LEU A 49 -10.83 1.90 5.94
CA LEU A 49 -10.13 3.17 5.89
C LEU A 49 -9.50 3.40 4.51
N ALA A 50 -9.88 4.47 3.83
CA ALA A 50 -9.23 4.89 2.59
C ALA A 50 -7.81 5.42 2.90
N MET A 51 -6.89 5.40 1.93
CA MET A 51 -5.51 5.87 2.12
C MET A 51 -5.41 7.38 2.23
N HIS A 52 -6.06 8.10 1.31
CA HIS A 52 -5.98 9.55 1.17
C HIS A 52 -7.36 10.16 0.98
N PRO A 53 -7.54 11.44 1.30
CA PRO A 53 -8.76 12.18 0.98
C PRO A 53 -9.09 12.09 -0.51
N THR A 54 -10.36 11.88 -0.78
CA THR A 54 -10.96 11.86 -2.11
C THR A 54 -12.25 12.65 -2.07
N HIS A 55 -12.90 12.85 -3.23
CA HIS A 55 -14.15 13.60 -3.29
C HIS A 55 -15.22 13.09 -2.30
N ASN A 56 -15.24 11.77 -2.03
CA ASN A 56 -16.22 11.13 -1.14
C ASN A 56 -15.69 10.80 0.26
N HIS A 57 -14.41 11.05 0.54
CA HIS A 57 -13.72 10.75 1.80
C HIS A 57 -12.77 11.90 2.11
N GLN A 58 -13.21 12.86 2.94
CA GLN A 58 -12.42 14.07 3.21
C GLN A 58 -11.77 14.06 4.61
N GLY A 59 -12.43 13.47 5.60
CA GLY A 59 -11.96 13.44 6.98
C GLY A 59 -11.83 12.02 7.57
N ASP A 60 -12.09 10.97 6.78
CA ASP A 60 -12.18 9.58 7.21
C ASP A 60 -11.11 8.69 6.54
N THR A 61 -9.88 9.19 6.41
CA THR A 61 -8.80 8.47 5.73
C THR A 61 -7.62 8.18 6.65
N LEU A 62 -6.76 7.24 6.23
CA LEU A 62 -5.52 6.95 6.95
C LEU A 62 -4.63 8.21 7.06
N ALA A 63 -4.60 9.04 6.03
CA ALA A 63 -3.85 10.30 6.08
C ALA A 63 -4.35 11.23 7.19
N ASN A 64 -5.68 11.36 7.36
CA ASN A 64 -6.28 12.14 8.45
C ASN A 64 -5.94 11.55 9.83
N ALA A 65 -6.05 10.22 9.96
CA ALA A 65 -5.75 9.50 11.19
C ALA A 65 -4.28 9.63 11.60
N VAL A 66 -3.35 9.47 10.66
CA VAL A 66 -1.91 9.66 10.91
C VAL A 66 -1.59 11.10 11.27
N ALA A 67 -2.19 12.08 10.60
CA ALA A 67 -2.03 13.50 10.96
C ALA A 67 -2.52 13.77 12.39
N GLY A 68 -3.66 13.20 12.80
CA GLY A 68 -4.19 13.30 14.16
C GLY A 68 -3.28 12.64 15.20
N HIS A 69 -2.78 11.44 14.91
CA HIS A 69 -1.82 10.74 15.77
C HIS A 69 -0.55 11.57 16.00
N LEU A 70 0.08 12.03 14.94
CA LEU A 70 1.31 12.85 15.03
C LEU A 70 1.06 14.18 15.77
N GLN A 71 -0.08 14.83 15.53
CA GLN A 71 -0.47 16.04 16.24
C GLN A 71 -0.63 15.80 17.75
N SER A 72 -1.25 14.68 18.15
CA SER A 72 -1.44 14.33 19.57
C SER A 72 -0.11 14.13 20.31
N GLU A 73 0.93 13.72 19.58
CA GLU A 73 2.29 13.56 20.10
C GLU A 73 3.15 14.84 19.99
N GLY A 74 2.57 15.94 19.55
CA GLY A 74 3.29 17.20 19.33
C GLY A 74 4.28 17.17 18.15
N LYS A 75 4.14 16.18 17.27
CA LYS A 75 4.95 16.02 16.06
C LYS A 75 4.29 16.74 14.88
N SER A 76 5.10 17.28 14.00
CA SER A 76 4.64 17.85 12.72
C SER A 76 5.35 17.11 11.59
N ALA A 77 4.61 16.27 10.88
CA ALA A 77 5.11 15.58 9.71
C ALA A 77 4.01 15.46 8.66
N VAL A 78 4.39 15.54 7.39
CA VAL A 78 3.46 15.35 6.27
C VAL A 78 3.31 13.85 5.99
N PHE A 79 2.07 13.39 5.86
CA PHE A 79 1.78 12.00 5.52
C PHE A 79 2.34 11.63 4.14
N ARG A 80 3.30 10.72 4.12
CA ARG A 80 3.92 10.18 2.89
C ARG A 80 3.85 8.66 2.91
N CYS A 81 2.76 8.15 2.38
CA CYS A 81 2.61 6.70 2.25
C CYS A 81 3.61 6.15 1.23
N VAL A 82 4.33 5.12 1.64
CA VAL A 82 5.23 4.37 0.77
C VAL A 82 4.55 3.08 0.36
N GLY A 83 3.95 3.09 -0.84
CA GLY A 83 3.17 1.96 -1.35
C GLY A 83 1.77 1.86 -0.75
N ARG A 84 0.79 2.21 -1.53
CA ARG A 84 -0.62 2.23 -1.14
C ARG A 84 -1.25 0.82 -1.03
N LEU A 85 -2.36 0.75 -0.29
CA LEU A 85 -3.32 -0.34 -0.32
C LEU A 85 -4.68 0.19 -0.83
N ASP A 86 -5.50 -0.68 -1.40
CA ASP A 86 -6.88 -0.34 -1.75
C ASP A 86 -7.71 -0.09 -0.48
N LYS A 87 -8.83 0.63 -0.58
CA LYS A 87 -9.68 0.95 0.56
C LYS A 87 -10.09 -0.31 1.33
N GLY A 88 -10.56 -1.35 0.61
CA GLY A 88 -11.00 -2.61 1.21
C GLY A 88 -9.87 -3.57 1.63
N THR A 89 -8.61 -3.29 1.27
CA THR A 89 -7.46 -4.10 1.67
C THR A 89 -6.97 -3.65 3.03
N SER A 90 -6.79 -4.60 3.93
CA SER A 90 -6.22 -4.36 5.27
C SER A 90 -4.71 -4.67 5.33
N GLY A 91 -4.07 -4.34 6.46
CA GLY A 91 -2.70 -4.74 6.77
C GLY A 91 -1.67 -3.62 6.73
N VAL A 92 -0.41 -4.01 6.64
CA VAL A 92 0.73 -3.12 6.87
C VAL A 92 0.83 -2.02 5.82
N VAL A 93 0.85 -0.78 6.30
CA VAL A 93 1.17 0.42 5.52
C VAL A 93 2.36 1.11 6.18
N VAL A 94 3.40 1.40 5.40
CA VAL A 94 4.55 2.18 5.84
C VAL A 94 4.42 3.62 5.35
N CYS A 95 4.62 4.55 6.26
CA CYS A 95 4.63 5.99 6.01
C CYS A 95 6.02 6.54 6.32
N ALA A 96 6.54 7.38 5.46
CA ALA A 96 7.74 8.16 5.73
C ALA A 96 7.37 9.47 6.44
N LEU A 97 8.03 9.77 7.53
CA LEU A 97 7.77 10.97 8.33
C LEU A 97 8.54 12.21 7.84
N ASN A 98 9.48 12.02 6.93
CA ASN A 98 10.23 13.10 6.31
C ASN A 98 10.57 12.81 4.83
N ARG A 99 11.02 13.82 4.09
CA ARG A 99 11.34 13.72 2.65
C ARG A 99 12.51 12.79 2.36
N TYR A 100 13.49 12.75 3.25
CA TYR A 100 14.65 11.88 3.09
C TYR A 100 14.22 10.40 3.15
N ALA A 101 13.46 10.04 4.17
CA ALA A 101 12.90 8.70 4.31
C ALA A 101 12.01 8.32 3.09
N ALA A 102 11.15 9.23 2.65
CA ALA A 102 10.29 9.00 1.49
C ALA A 102 11.09 8.71 0.22
N ALA A 103 12.16 9.46 -0.03
CA ALA A 103 13.02 9.27 -1.20
C ALA A 103 13.78 7.94 -1.15
N ARG A 104 14.25 7.54 0.04
CA ARG A 104 15.00 6.27 0.24
C ARG A 104 14.12 5.03 0.13
N LEU A 105 12.88 5.13 0.55
CA LEU A 105 11.94 4.01 0.54
C LEU A 105 11.23 3.82 -0.80
N SER A 106 11.19 4.85 -1.64
CA SER A 106 10.53 4.78 -2.94
C SER A 106 11.10 3.66 -3.81
N GLY A 107 10.25 2.71 -4.19
CA GLY A 107 10.62 1.54 -5.00
C GLY A 107 11.35 0.41 -4.25
N ASN A 108 11.62 0.58 -2.95
CA ASN A 108 12.36 -0.39 -2.13
C ASN A 108 11.49 -1.04 -1.05
N ILE A 109 10.29 -1.46 -1.44
CA ILE A 109 9.34 -2.13 -0.55
C ILE A 109 8.98 -3.49 -1.10
N ASN A 110 9.13 -4.52 -0.26
CA ASN A 110 8.67 -5.86 -0.55
C ASN A 110 7.44 -6.17 0.30
N LYS A 111 6.34 -6.54 -0.33
CA LYS A 111 5.09 -6.86 0.35
C LYS A 111 4.71 -8.31 0.14
N ARG A 112 4.25 -8.96 1.21
CA ARG A 112 3.59 -10.24 1.16
C ARG A 112 2.13 -10.07 1.60
N TYR A 113 1.24 -10.62 0.81
CA TYR A 113 -0.19 -10.58 1.06
C TYR A 113 -0.71 -11.96 1.41
N VAL A 114 -1.85 -11.98 2.09
CA VAL A 114 -2.68 -13.17 2.28
C VAL A 114 -4.06 -12.83 1.76
N ALA A 115 -4.62 -13.74 0.97
CA ALA A 115 -5.96 -13.58 0.41
C ALA A 115 -6.77 -14.88 0.51
N VAL A 116 -8.09 -14.72 0.66
CA VAL A 116 -9.03 -15.83 0.46
C VAL A 116 -9.62 -15.67 -0.94
N VAL A 117 -9.40 -16.67 -1.78
CA VAL A 117 -9.93 -16.72 -3.15
C VAL A 117 -10.98 -17.83 -3.27
N ARG A 118 -11.92 -17.67 -4.18
CA ARG A 118 -12.91 -18.69 -4.46
C ARG A 118 -12.29 -19.83 -5.28
N GLY A 119 -12.73 -21.05 -4.98
CA GLY A 119 -12.26 -22.24 -5.67
C GLY A 119 -11.02 -22.88 -5.05
N ARG A 120 -10.64 -24.00 -5.62
CA ARG A 120 -9.55 -24.85 -5.15
C ARG A 120 -8.25 -24.51 -5.84
N PHE A 121 -7.24 -24.12 -5.06
CA PHE A 121 -5.88 -23.86 -5.51
C PHE A 121 -4.91 -24.72 -4.69
N GLU A 122 -4.07 -25.49 -5.35
CA GLU A 122 -3.04 -26.34 -4.73
C GLU A 122 -1.66 -26.03 -5.30
N GLY A 123 -0.63 -26.12 -4.46
CA GLY A 123 0.74 -25.82 -4.85
C GLY A 123 1.00 -24.33 -4.99
N SER A 124 1.63 -23.92 -6.07
CA SER A 124 2.02 -22.53 -6.34
C SER A 124 1.91 -22.21 -7.82
N GLY A 125 1.86 -20.94 -8.15
CA GLY A 125 1.80 -20.50 -9.54
C GLY A 125 2.10 -19.01 -9.70
N THR A 126 2.09 -18.60 -10.97
CA THR A 126 2.33 -17.21 -11.38
C THR A 126 1.25 -16.79 -12.37
N ILE A 127 0.66 -15.63 -12.11
CA ILE A 127 -0.23 -14.94 -13.06
C ILE A 127 0.59 -13.80 -13.67
N ASN A 128 0.80 -13.87 -14.98
CA ASN A 128 1.54 -12.86 -15.73
C ASN A 128 0.63 -12.35 -16.85
N GLU A 129 -0.28 -11.47 -16.50
CA GLU A 129 -1.25 -10.88 -17.42
C GLU A 129 -1.23 -9.36 -17.30
N PRO A 130 -1.11 -8.62 -18.41
CA PRO A 130 -1.17 -7.17 -18.40
C PRO A 130 -2.53 -6.68 -17.90
N ILE A 131 -2.52 -5.54 -17.22
CA ILE A 131 -3.73 -4.93 -16.66
C ILE A 131 -3.99 -3.60 -17.35
N TYR A 132 -5.24 -3.35 -17.72
CA TYR A 132 -5.68 -2.09 -18.31
C TYR A 132 -6.92 -1.53 -17.61
N ARG A 133 -7.26 -0.30 -17.93
CA ARG A 133 -8.44 0.40 -17.45
C ARG A 133 -9.47 0.51 -18.57
N PRO A 134 -10.53 -0.34 -18.58
CA PRO A 134 -11.51 -0.35 -19.69
C PRO A 134 -12.27 0.96 -19.86
N ASP A 135 -12.57 1.62 -18.74
CA ASP A 135 -13.31 2.88 -18.72
C ASP A 135 -12.53 3.91 -17.87
N PRO A 136 -12.02 4.99 -18.46
CA PRO A 136 -11.29 6.03 -17.73
C PRO A 136 -12.08 6.70 -16.60
N MET A 137 -13.40 6.63 -16.62
CA MET A 137 -14.27 7.20 -15.57
C MET A 137 -14.48 6.27 -14.39
N LYS A 138 -14.13 4.97 -14.52
CA LYS A 138 -14.30 3.96 -13.47
C LYS A 138 -12.95 3.51 -12.90
N THR A 139 -12.96 3.06 -11.66
CA THR A 139 -11.76 2.48 -11.01
C THR A 139 -11.51 1.03 -11.39
N LEU A 140 -12.48 0.35 -12.00
CA LEU A 140 -12.40 -1.04 -12.44
C LEU A 140 -11.18 -1.27 -13.34
N ARG A 141 -10.59 -2.45 -13.21
CA ARG A 141 -9.49 -2.94 -14.05
C ARG A 141 -9.89 -4.24 -14.73
N ALA A 142 -9.20 -4.56 -15.82
CA ALA A 142 -9.35 -5.83 -16.52
C ALA A 142 -7.98 -6.35 -16.95
N CYS A 143 -7.85 -7.67 -17.08
CA CYS A 143 -6.66 -8.31 -17.65
C CYS A 143 -6.78 -8.37 -19.17
N GLY A 144 -5.67 -8.20 -19.86
CA GLY A 144 -5.56 -8.33 -21.30
C GLY A 144 -4.51 -7.41 -21.92
N ASP A 145 -4.03 -7.82 -23.09
CA ASP A 145 -3.08 -7.01 -23.89
C ASP A 145 -3.86 -6.05 -24.79
N MET A 146 -4.14 -4.88 -24.25
CA MET A 146 -4.89 -3.80 -24.90
C MET A 146 -4.06 -2.53 -24.94
N PRO A 147 -4.32 -1.56 -25.82
CA PRO A 147 -3.63 -0.27 -25.81
C PRO A 147 -3.71 0.38 -24.41
N GLY A 148 -2.53 0.67 -23.83
CA GLY A 148 -2.43 1.25 -22.50
C GLY A 148 -2.39 0.21 -21.35
N SER A 149 -2.30 -1.09 -21.66
CA SER A 149 -2.03 -2.12 -20.65
C SER A 149 -0.67 -1.94 -20.02
N GLU A 150 -0.57 -2.25 -18.75
CA GLU A 150 0.66 -2.26 -17.97
C GLU A 150 1.00 -3.70 -17.55
N SER A 151 2.26 -4.10 -17.70
CA SER A 151 2.74 -5.40 -17.22
C SER A 151 2.42 -5.59 -15.75
N ALA A 152 1.92 -6.79 -15.40
CA ALA A 152 1.56 -7.15 -14.04
C ALA A 152 1.88 -8.63 -13.77
N VAL A 153 2.63 -8.90 -12.69
CA VAL A 153 3.03 -10.25 -12.29
C VAL A 153 2.71 -10.48 -10.82
N THR A 154 1.93 -11.53 -10.56
CA THR A 154 1.53 -11.99 -9.23
C THR A 154 1.93 -13.44 -9.03
N HIS A 155 2.73 -13.72 -7.99
CA HIS A 155 3.05 -15.08 -7.55
C HIS A 155 2.14 -15.46 -6.40
N TRP A 156 1.72 -16.72 -6.36
CA TRP A 156 0.90 -17.25 -5.29
C TRP A 156 1.36 -18.63 -4.84
N GLU A 157 1.12 -18.94 -3.59
CA GLU A 157 1.33 -20.23 -2.96
C GLU A 157 0.12 -20.55 -2.08
N SER A 158 -0.39 -21.77 -2.17
CA SER A 158 -1.53 -22.24 -1.38
C SER A 158 -1.08 -22.56 0.04
N LEU A 159 -1.69 -21.88 1.02
CA LEU A 159 -1.51 -22.17 2.44
C LEU A 159 -2.56 -23.18 2.94
N TYR A 160 -3.77 -23.10 2.39
CA TYR A 160 -4.88 -24.00 2.68
C TYR A 160 -5.84 -24.02 1.48
N SER A 161 -6.45 -25.16 1.20
CA SER A 161 -7.40 -25.31 0.10
C SER A 161 -8.57 -26.18 0.50
N SER A 162 -9.76 -25.76 0.11
CA SER A 162 -11.00 -26.54 0.14
C SER A 162 -11.66 -26.49 -1.24
N ASP A 163 -12.82 -27.13 -1.39
CA ASP A 163 -13.53 -27.11 -2.67
C ASP A 163 -14.15 -25.73 -2.98
N GLU A 164 -14.44 -24.92 -1.96
CA GLU A 164 -15.08 -23.61 -2.13
C GLU A 164 -14.09 -22.44 -2.07
N TYR A 165 -13.06 -22.53 -1.21
CA TYR A 165 -12.12 -21.44 -0.97
C TYR A 165 -10.71 -21.95 -0.77
N SER A 166 -9.75 -21.10 -1.12
CA SER A 166 -8.33 -21.30 -0.83
C SER A 166 -7.76 -20.07 -0.15
N LEU A 167 -6.90 -20.30 0.85
CA LEU A 167 -6.09 -19.28 1.48
C LEU A 167 -4.72 -19.26 0.79
N LEU A 168 -4.35 -18.13 0.22
CA LEU A 168 -3.13 -17.99 -0.56
C LEU A 168 -2.18 -16.96 0.06
N SER A 169 -0.88 -17.26 0.02
CA SER A 169 0.20 -16.30 0.20
C SER A 169 0.60 -15.75 -1.16
N LEU A 170 0.77 -14.42 -1.26
CA LEU A 170 0.99 -13.74 -2.54
C LEU A 170 2.16 -12.75 -2.45
N THR A 171 2.96 -12.72 -3.50
CA THR A 171 4.00 -11.71 -3.71
C THR A 171 3.88 -11.09 -5.09
N LEU A 172 4.32 -9.85 -5.23
CA LEU A 172 4.12 -9.05 -6.44
C LEU A 172 5.47 -8.56 -6.98
N GLU A 173 5.71 -8.72 -8.28
CA GLU A 173 6.81 -8.02 -8.98
C GLU A 173 6.41 -6.60 -9.39
N THR A 174 5.12 -6.35 -9.51
CA THR A 174 4.53 -5.07 -9.93
C THR A 174 3.42 -4.66 -8.96
N GLY A 175 3.09 -3.38 -8.89
CA GLY A 175 2.07 -2.86 -7.97
C GLY A 175 0.95 -2.10 -8.69
N ARG A 176 0.21 -2.76 -9.60
CA ARG A 176 -0.88 -2.13 -10.33
C ARG A 176 -2.14 -2.02 -9.48
N THR A 177 -2.96 -1.02 -9.78
CA THR A 177 -4.25 -0.84 -9.09
C THR A 177 -5.10 -2.10 -9.21
N HIS A 178 -5.61 -2.62 -8.09
CA HIS A 178 -6.42 -3.83 -7.99
C HIS A 178 -5.74 -5.11 -8.52
N GLN A 179 -4.42 -5.15 -8.65
CA GLN A 179 -3.70 -6.22 -9.36
C GLN A 179 -4.10 -7.63 -8.89
N ILE A 180 -3.98 -7.96 -7.60
CA ILE A 180 -4.35 -9.27 -7.07
C ILE A 180 -5.82 -9.57 -7.37
N ARG A 181 -6.70 -8.62 -7.15
CA ARG A 181 -8.14 -8.74 -7.30
C ARG A 181 -8.54 -9.05 -8.73
N VAL A 182 -8.02 -8.30 -9.71
CA VAL A 182 -8.35 -8.50 -11.12
C VAL A 182 -7.70 -9.75 -11.69
N HIS A 183 -6.49 -10.12 -11.27
CA HIS A 183 -5.82 -11.35 -11.70
C HIS A 183 -6.62 -12.60 -11.32
N PHE A 184 -7.05 -12.71 -10.06
CA PHE A 184 -7.85 -13.86 -9.66
C PHE A 184 -9.27 -13.84 -10.27
N ALA A 185 -9.86 -12.67 -10.43
CA ALA A 185 -11.14 -12.54 -11.11
C ALA A 185 -11.07 -12.96 -12.58
N SER A 186 -9.99 -12.68 -13.32
CA SER A 186 -9.81 -13.11 -14.71
C SER A 186 -9.74 -14.62 -14.86
N MET A 187 -9.30 -15.32 -13.80
CA MET A 187 -9.30 -16.79 -13.74
C MET A 187 -10.66 -17.39 -13.31
N GLY A 188 -11.69 -16.57 -13.09
CA GLY A 188 -12.99 -17.02 -12.59
C GLY A 188 -13.01 -17.31 -11.07
N ALA A 189 -11.97 -16.89 -10.35
CA ALA A 189 -11.76 -17.15 -8.92
C ALA A 189 -11.61 -15.83 -8.13
N PRO A 190 -12.63 -14.94 -8.10
CA PRO A 190 -12.53 -13.68 -7.40
C PRO A 190 -12.20 -13.88 -5.91
N LEU A 191 -11.60 -12.88 -5.28
CA LEU A 191 -11.40 -12.88 -3.84
C LEU A 191 -12.76 -12.92 -3.14
N ALA A 192 -12.85 -13.65 -2.04
CA ALA A 192 -14.04 -13.67 -1.21
C ALA A 192 -14.41 -12.25 -0.76
N GLY A 193 -15.68 -11.88 -0.88
CA GLY A 193 -16.19 -10.54 -0.59
C GLY A 193 -15.92 -9.48 -1.67
N ASP A 194 -15.24 -9.79 -2.76
CA ASP A 194 -14.93 -8.82 -3.81
C ASP A 194 -16.08 -8.70 -4.84
N THR A 195 -17.17 -8.08 -4.44
CA THR A 195 -18.35 -7.88 -5.29
C THR A 195 -18.04 -7.06 -6.55
N MET A 196 -17.05 -6.16 -6.49
CA MET A 196 -16.61 -5.39 -7.66
C MET A 196 -16.06 -6.29 -8.78
N TYR A 197 -15.49 -7.43 -8.41
CA TYR A 197 -14.88 -8.39 -9.32
C TYR A 197 -15.62 -9.74 -9.39
N GLY A 198 -16.87 -9.79 -8.95
CA GLY A 198 -17.79 -10.92 -9.21
C GLY A 198 -17.94 -11.91 -8.07
N ALA A 199 -17.49 -11.59 -6.85
CA ALA A 199 -17.89 -12.36 -5.69
C ALA A 199 -19.39 -12.13 -5.39
N PRO A 200 -20.11 -13.15 -4.84
CA PRO A 200 -21.51 -12.99 -4.47
C PRO A 200 -21.74 -11.89 -3.45
N GLU A 201 -22.88 -11.17 -3.57
CA GLU A 201 -23.23 -10.07 -2.67
C GLU A 201 -23.53 -10.51 -1.22
N ASN A 202 -23.82 -11.77 -1.01
CA ASN A 202 -24.07 -12.35 0.32
C ASN A 202 -22.79 -12.74 1.07
N GLU A 203 -21.64 -12.58 0.48
CA GLU A 203 -20.37 -12.78 1.19
C GLU A 203 -20.04 -11.58 2.07
N ILE A 204 -19.26 -11.84 3.14
CA ILE A 204 -18.80 -10.80 4.05
C ILE A 204 -17.81 -9.89 3.30
N GLY A 205 -18.25 -8.66 2.99
CA GLY A 205 -17.35 -7.64 2.42
C GLY A 205 -16.57 -6.90 3.51
N PRO A 206 -15.54 -6.16 3.16
CA PRO A 206 -14.88 -6.01 1.87
C PRO A 206 -14.05 -7.24 1.46
N HIS A 207 -13.47 -7.22 0.26
CA HIS A 207 -12.65 -8.33 -0.25
C HIS A 207 -11.59 -8.78 0.78
N LEU A 208 -11.46 -10.10 0.97
CA LEU A 208 -10.53 -10.69 1.93
C LEU A 208 -9.10 -10.70 1.38
N LEU A 209 -8.44 -9.55 1.50
CA LEU A 209 -7.05 -9.30 1.13
C LEU A 209 -6.35 -8.54 2.25
N HIS A 210 -5.23 -9.05 2.71
CA HIS A 210 -4.46 -8.50 3.80
C HIS A 210 -2.98 -8.40 3.44
N CYS A 211 -2.38 -7.22 3.57
CA CYS A 211 -0.94 -7.04 3.50
C CYS A 211 -0.33 -7.52 4.83
N ALA A 212 0.06 -8.78 4.87
CA ALA A 212 0.55 -9.42 6.09
C ALA A 212 1.96 -8.97 6.47
N GLU A 213 2.72 -8.47 5.49
CA GLU A 213 4.12 -8.18 5.69
C GLU A 213 4.62 -7.09 4.74
N CYS A 214 5.49 -6.24 5.25
CA CYS A 214 6.14 -5.19 4.49
C CYS A 214 7.62 -5.11 4.88
N GLY A 215 8.50 -5.56 4.01
CA GLY A 215 9.95 -5.46 4.18
C GLY A 215 10.47 -4.14 3.60
N VAL A 216 11.25 -3.42 4.39
CA VAL A 216 11.91 -2.16 4.00
C VAL A 216 13.35 -2.11 4.52
N ILE A 217 14.20 -1.34 3.87
CA ILE A 217 15.50 -0.96 4.44
C ILE A 217 15.33 0.38 5.13
N HIS A 218 15.63 0.43 6.41
CA HIS A 218 15.48 1.65 7.21
C HIS A 218 16.34 2.78 6.63
N PRO A 219 15.76 3.98 6.35
CA PRO A 219 16.43 5.01 5.58
C PRO A 219 17.67 5.60 6.28
N ALA A 220 17.69 5.67 7.60
CA ALA A 220 18.81 6.22 8.36
C ALA A 220 19.83 5.14 8.77
N SER A 221 19.39 4.01 9.36
CA SER A 221 20.31 2.97 9.86
C SER A 221 20.80 2.01 8.79
N GLY A 222 20.04 1.82 7.69
CA GLY A 222 20.31 0.80 6.68
C GLY A 222 19.95 -0.63 7.10
N GLU A 223 19.34 -0.81 8.26
CA GLU A 223 18.88 -2.12 8.74
C GLU A 223 17.60 -2.57 8.02
N GLY A 224 17.48 -3.88 7.79
CA GLY A 224 16.26 -4.48 7.27
C GLY A 224 15.19 -4.56 8.34
N LEU A 225 14.04 -3.96 8.10
CA LEU A 225 12.82 -4.11 8.90
C LEU A 225 11.81 -4.98 8.14
N ARG A 226 11.08 -5.82 8.91
CA ARG A 226 10.08 -6.72 8.33
C ARG A 226 8.88 -6.90 9.28
#